data_951acf5b0d98b0b2bf01d7d07fae115a
#
_entry.id   951acf5b0d98b0b2bf01d7d07fae115a
#
_cell.length_a   1.000
_cell.length_b   1.000
_cell.length_c   1.000
_cell.angle_alpha   90.00
_cell.angle_beta   90.00
_cell.angle_gamma   90.00
#
_symmetry.space_group_name_H-M   'P 1'
#
loop_
_entity.id
_entity.type
_entity.pdbx_description
1 polymer ?
#
loop_
_entity_poly.entity_id
_entity_poly.type
_entity_poly.pdbx_seq_one_letter_code
_entity_poly.pdbx_strand_id
1 'polypeptide(L)'
;MTNNEFKCQQMNILKISNGKVELRKDNGALISTIGNGDAINADISNDSSLILVTTIKGKVELRKENGSLVHTIGNNDATNARFSGNDILVSTSKGKTELRKENGTLIRVI
;
A
#
# COMPACT_ATOMS: atom_id res chain seq x y z
N MET A 1 -10.44 17.35 -26.75
CA MET A 1 -10.38 17.02 -26.19
C MET A 1 -10.21 16.66 -25.49
N THR A 2 -9.97 16.54 -25.53
CA THR A 2 -9.88 16.02 -24.96
C THR A 2 -9.40 15.87 -24.09
N ASN A 3 -8.80 16.14 -23.70
CA ASN A 3 -8.37 15.96 -22.73
C ASN A 3 -9.08 15.32 -21.72
N ASN A 4 -9.63 14.72 -21.89
CA ASN A 4 -10.44 14.00 -21.12
C ASN A 4 -9.88 12.95 -20.35
N GLU A 5 -8.89 12.40 -20.88
CA GLU A 5 -8.22 11.36 -20.28
C GLU A 5 -7.71 11.73 -18.94
N PHE A 6 -7.46 12.95 -18.76
CA PHE A 6 -6.97 13.35 -17.49
C PHE A 6 -7.98 13.25 -16.42
N LYS A 7 -9.22 13.36 -16.78
CA LYS A 7 -10.21 13.23 -15.81
C LYS A 7 -10.32 11.87 -15.29
N CYS A 8 -10.05 10.92 -16.15
CA CYS A 8 -10.08 9.56 -15.74
C CYS A 8 -8.98 9.22 -14.79
N GLN A 9 -8.02 10.12 -14.67
CA GLN A 9 -6.93 9.87 -13.80
C GLN A 9 -7.08 10.57 -12.50
N GLN A 10 -8.25 10.48 -11.92
CA GLN A 10 -8.40 10.97 -10.62
C GLN A 10 -7.39 10.32 -9.74
N MET A 11 -6.57 11.12 -9.12
CA MET A 11 -5.56 10.61 -8.22
C MET A 11 -6.14 10.52 -6.84
N ASN A 12 -6.15 9.30 -6.30
CA ASN A 12 -6.51 9.13 -4.91
C ASN A 12 -5.28 9.35 -4.05
N ILE A 13 -5.50 9.79 -2.83
CA ILE A 13 -4.42 10.12 -1.90
C ILE A 13 -4.55 9.25 -0.68
N LEU A 14 -3.41 8.86 -0.11
CA LEU A 14 -3.38 8.17 1.16
C LEU A 14 -2.92 9.14 2.24
N LYS A 15 -3.61 9.10 3.38
CA LYS A 15 -3.21 9.87 4.55
C LYS A 15 -3.22 8.93 5.75
N ILE A 16 -2.17 8.98 6.55
CA ILE A 16 -2.12 8.22 7.79
C ILE A 16 -2.36 9.17 8.95
N SER A 17 -3.34 8.84 9.77
CA SER A 17 -3.70 9.66 10.92
C SER A 17 -3.89 8.73 12.10
N ASN A 18 -3.01 8.82 13.09
CA ASN A 18 -3.06 7.98 14.29
C ASN A 18 -3.11 6.48 13.97
N GLY A 19 -2.32 6.06 13.00
CA GLY A 19 -2.27 4.66 12.58
C GLY A 19 -3.38 4.23 11.63
N LYS A 20 -4.33 5.10 11.33
CA LYS A 20 -5.38 4.80 10.36
C LYS A 20 -4.96 5.27 8.99
N VAL A 21 -5.14 4.41 8.00
CA VAL A 21 -4.88 4.77 6.62
C VAL A 21 -6.20 5.25 6.02
N GLU A 22 -6.21 6.48 5.56
CA GLU A 22 -7.39 7.07 4.93
C GLU A 22 -7.16 7.19 3.44
N LEU A 23 -8.03 6.57 2.67
CA LEU A 23 -8.03 6.73 1.22
C LEU A 23 -8.97 7.88 0.89
N ARG A 24 -8.44 8.89 0.25
CA ARG A 24 -9.19 10.11 -0.06
C ARG A 24 -9.08 10.45 -1.53
N LYS A 25 -10.07 11.16 -2.02
CA LYS A 25 -9.99 11.76 -3.35
C LYS A 25 -9.05 12.94 -3.28
N ASP A 26 -8.59 13.40 -4.44
CA ASP A 26 -7.67 14.53 -4.49
C ASP A 26 -8.29 15.83 -3.99
N ASN A 27 -9.61 15.91 -3.88
CA ASN A 27 -10.28 17.06 -3.29
C ASN A 27 -10.41 16.94 -1.77
N GLY A 28 -9.88 15.87 -1.18
CA GLY A 28 -9.88 15.66 0.26
C GLY A 28 -11.03 14.81 0.79
N ALA A 29 -11.99 14.44 -0.06
CA ALA A 29 -13.15 13.67 0.40
C ALA A 29 -12.72 12.25 0.77
N LEU A 30 -13.19 11.75 1.91
CA LEU A 30 -12.88 10.42 2.37
C LEU A 30 -13.58 9.36 1.53
N ILE A 31 -12.83 8.39 1.02
CA ILE A 31 -13.39 7.25 0.30
C ILE A 31 -13.58 6.09 1.27
N SER A 32 -12.53 5.72 1.99
CA SER A 32 -12.61 4.61 2.94
C SER A 32 -11.44 4.68 3.94
N THR A 33 -11.58 3.94 5.03
CA THR A 33 -10.51 3.76 6.00
C THR A 33 -10.01 2.34 5.85
N ILE A 34 -8.70 2.19 5.73
CA ILE A 34 -8.05 0.94 5.36
C ILE A 34 -7.18 0.48 6.54
N GLY A 35 -7.28 -0.79 6.87
CA GLY A 35 -6.43 -1.38 7.90
C GLY A 35 -7.01 -1.29 9.31
N ASN A 36 -6.17 -1.61 10.29
CA ASN A 36 -6.60 -1.82 11.66
C ASN A 36 -6.18 -0.74 12.65
N GLY A 37 -5.73 0.39 12.16
CA GLY A 37 -5.31 1.47 13.05
C GLY A 37 -3.90 1.34 13.59
N ASP A 38 -3.08 0.46 13.00
CA ASP A 38 -1.70 0.23 13.43
C ASP A 38 -0.67 0.53 12.35
N ALA A 39 -1.05 1.30 11.34
CA ALA A 39 -0.18 1.59 10.22
C ALA A 39 0.92 2.58 10.56
N ILE A 40 2.12 2.28 10.08
CA ILE A 40 3.23 3.25 10.14
C ILE A 40 3.56 3.79 8.75
N ASN A 41 3.10 3.10 7.71
CA ASN A 41 3.34 3.54 6.34
C ASN A 41 2.30 2.91 5.42
N ALA A 42 2.10 3.49 4.27
CA ALA A 42 1.18 2.97 3.27
C ALA A 42 1.57 3.44 1.88
N ASP A 43 1.22 2.64 0.88
CA ASP A 43 1.46 2.99 -0.52
C ASP A 43 0.25 2.55 -1.33
N ILE A 44 0.04 3.18 -2.48
CA ILE A 44 -1.09 2.89 -3.34
C ILE A 44 -0.59 2.50 -4.73
N SER A 45 -1.24 1.53 -5.35
CA SER A 45 -0.88 1.11 -6.70
C SER A 45 -1.22 2.18 -7.73
N ASN A 46 -0.62 2.06 -8.92
CA ASN A 46 -0.79 3.07 -9.96
C ASN A 46 -2.24 3.25 -10.39
N ASP A 47 -3.03 2.18 -10.36
CA ASP A 47 -4.44 2.24 -10.74
C ASP A 47 -5.35 2.51 -9.55
N SER A 48 -4.78 2.75 -8.36
CA SER A 48 -5.51 3.04 -7.13
C SER A 48 -6.38 1.88 -6.62
N SER A 49 -6.20 0.68 -7.14
CA SER A 49 -7.04 -0.45 -6.74
C SER A 49 -6.52 -1.21 -5.54
N LEU A 50 -5.22 -1.09 -5.26
CA LEU A 50 -4.58 -1.83 -4.17
C LEU A 50 -3.81 -0.88 -3.27
N ILE A 51 -3.82 -1.18 -1.99
CA ILE A 51 -3.11 -0.40 -0.98
C ILE A 51 -2.23 -1.33 -0.17
N LEU A 52 -0.97 -0.94 0.02
CA LEU A 52 -0.06 -1.62 0.93
C LEU A 52 -0.06 -0.88 2.26
N VAL A 53 -0.20 -1.62 3.33
CA VAL A 53 -0.15 -1.07 4.68
C VAL A 53 0.96 -1.77 5.44
N THR A 54 1.94 -1.02 5.93
CA THR A 54 2.97 -1.54 6.80
C THR A 54 2.58 -1.21 8.24
N THR A 55 2.53 -2.23 9.09
CA THR A 55 2.06 -2.05 10.46
C THR A 55 3.23 -1.89 11.41
N ILE A 56 2.92 -1.40 12.62
CA ILE A 56 3.94 -1.21 13.66
C ILE A 56 4.56 -2.54 14.09
N LYS A 57 3.87 -3.65 13.84
CA LYS A 57 4.38 -4.98 14.18
C LYS A 57 5.20 -5.61 13.05
N GLY A 58 5.45 -4.86 12.00
CA GLY A 58 6.26 -5.35 10.88
C GLY A 58 5.50 -6.15 9.84
N LYS A 59 4.17 -6.17 9.89
CA LYS A 59 3.38 -6.84 8.87
C LYS A 59 3.19 -5.92 7.68
N VAL A 60 3.17 -6.52 6.49
CA VAL A 60 2.77 -5.82 5.28
C VAL A 60 1.45 -6.42 4.83
N GLU A 61 0.44 -5.60 4.74
CA GLU A 61 -0.90 -6.04 4.34
C GLU A 61 -1.21 -5.46 2.96
N LEU A 62 -1.59 -6.33 2.03
CA LEU A 62 -2.10 -5.91 0.74
C LEU A 62 -3.60 -5.89 0.83
N ARG A 63 -4.20 -4.74 0.63
CA ARG A 63 -5.64 -4.54 0.79
C ARG A 63 -6.25 -3.92 -0.46
N LYS A 64 -7.54 -4.16 -0.63
CA LYS A 64 -8.30 -3.50 -1.69
C LYS A 64 -8.72 -2.11 -1.21
N GLU A 65 -9.20 -1.30 -2.14
CA GLU A 65 -9.62 0.06 -1.83
C GLU A 65 -10.81 0.13 -0.88
N ASN A 66 -11.55 -0.97 -0.73
CA ASN A 66 -12.63 -1.03 0.26
C ASN A 66 -12.15 -1.51 1.63
N GLY A 67 -10.86 -1.74 1.79
CA GLY A 67 -10.26 -2.18 3.03
C GLY A 67 -10.08 -3.69 3.18
N SER A 68 -10.62 -4.49 2.27
CA SER A 68 -10.52 -5.95 2.38
C SER A 68 -9.09 -6.42 2.27
N LEU A 69 -8.68 -7.32 3.16
CA LEU A 69 -7.34 -7.90 3.12
C LEU A 69 -7.24 -8.91 1.99
N VAL A 70 -6.22 -8.75 1.14
CA VAL A 70 -5.95 -9.70 0.06
C VAL A 70 -4.90 -10.71 0.50
N HIS A 71 -3.76 -10.22 0.96
CA HIS A 71 -2.65 -11.07 1.42
C HIS A 71 -1.85 -10.34 2.50
N THR A 72 -1.17 -11.13 3.33
CA THR A 72 -0.13 -10.62 4.21
C THR A 72 1.21 -11.01 3.59
N ILE A 73 2.12 -10.07 3.46
CA ILE A 73 3.34 -10.21 2.69
C ILE A 73 4.55 -10.06 3.61
N GLY A 74 5.53 -10.96 3.45
CA GLY A 74 6.77 -10.87 4.19
C GLY A 74 6.75 -11.64 5.50
N ASN A 75 7.77 -11.37 6.33
CA ASN A 75 8.07 -12.18 7.50
C ASN A 75 7.83 -11.46 8.82
N ASN A 76 7.02 -10.44 8.82
CA ASN A 76 6.72 -9.65 10.04
C ASN A 76 7.92 -8.85 10.56
N ASP A 77 8.84 -8.53 9.68
CA ASP A 77 10.01 -7.72 10.03
C ASP A 77 10.11 -6.45 9.16
N ALA A 78 9.01 -6.06 8.52
CA ALA A 78 9.02 -4.94 7.59
C ALA A 78 9.04 -3.60 8.32
N THR A 79 9.82 -2.67 7.78
CA THR A 79 9.81 -1.28 8.21
C THR A 79 9.13 -0.40 7.18
N ASN A 80 9.03 -0.89 5.95
CA ASN A 80 8.39 -0.15 4.86
C ASN A 80 8.04 -1.13 3.75
N ALA A 81 7.08 -0.78 2.93
CA ALA A 81 6.75 -1.51 1.72
C ALA A 81 6.19 -0.56 0.69
N ARG A 82 6.47 -0.83 -0.57
CA ARG A 82 5.98 0.00 -1.66
C ARG A 82 5.81 -0.83 -2.91
N PHE A 83 4.98 -0.36 -3.80
CA PHE A 83 4.80 -1.01 -5.10
C PHE A 83 5.98 -0.70 -6.02
N SER A 84 6.35 -1.69 -6.81
CA SER A 84 7.35 -1.57 -7.86
C SER A 84 6.77 -2.28 -9.07
N GLY A 85 6.07 -1.54 -9.92
CA GLY A 85 5.29 -2.12 -11.00
C GLY A 85 4.22 -3.03 -10.42
N ASN A 86 4.22 -4.30 -10.82
CA ASN A 86 3.27 -5.28 -10.30
C ASN A 86 3.82 -6.04 -9.10
N ASP A 87 5.01 -5.71 -8.66
CA ASP A 87 5.64 -6.38 -7.53
C ASP A 87 5.71 -5.45 -6.33
N ILE A 88 6.24 -5.95 -5.24
CA ILE A 88 6.29 -5.20 -3.98
C ILE A 88 7.70 -5.25 -3.44
N LEU A 89 8.22 -4.09 -3.04
CA LEU A 89 9.50 -3.99 -2.37
C LEU A 89 9.26 -3.84 -0.87
N VAL A 90 9.85 -4.72 -0.09
CA VAL A 90 9.72 -4.70 1.36
C VAL A 90 11.09 -4.44 1.96
N SER A 91 11.19 -3.37 2.74
CA SER A 91 12.40 -3.08 3.51
C SER A 91 12.24 -3.68 4.89
N THR A 92 13.27 -4.36 5.38
CA THR A 92 13.19 -5.06 6.65
C THR A 92 14.03 -4.38 7.72
N SER A 93 13.73 -4.69 8.97
CA SER A 93 14.47 -4.15 10.11
C SER A 93 15.92 -4.64 10.15
N LYS A 94 16.24 -5.67 9.37
CA LYS A 94 17.61 -6.20 9.26
C LYS A 94 18.40 -5.55 8.14
N GLY A 95 17.84 -4.52 7.53
CA GLY A 95 18.51 -3.79 6.44
C GLY A 95 18.44 -4.44 5.08
N LYS A 96 17.59 -5.44 4.92
CA LYS A 96 17.39 -6.11 3.63
C LYS A 96 16.26 -5.47 2.86
N THR A 97 16.33 -5.54 1.54
CA THR A 97 15.22 -5.17 0.67
C THR A 97 14.81 -6.43 -0.09
N GLU A 98 13.55 -6.78 0.04
CA GLU A 98 13.01 -7.99 -0.59
C GLU A 98 12.05 -7.60 -1.70
N LEU A 99 12.23 -8.22 -2.87
CA LEU A 99 11.27 -8.08 -3.97
C LEU A 99 10.33 -9.27 -3.90
N ARG A 100 9.04 -9.00 -3.76
CA ARG A 100 8.02 -10.04 -3.61
C ARG A 100 6.87 -9.83 -4.58
N LYS A 101 6.20 -10.94 -4.89
CA LYS A 101 4.97 -10.89 -5.69
C LYS A 101 3.81 -10.49 -4.80
N GLU A 102 2.70 -10.15 -5.42
CA GLU A 102 1.48 -9.77 -4.69
C GLU A 102 0.97 -10.88 -3.78
N ASN A 103 1.25 -12.12 -4.11
CA ASN A 103 0.85 -13.24 -3.25
C ASN A 103 1.84 -13.50 -2.12
N GLY A 104 2.87 -12.67 -1.98
CA GLY A 104 3.85 -12.79 -0.92
C GLY A 104 5.10 -13.57 -1.27
N THR A 105 5.13 -14.24 -2.43
CA THR A 105 6.27 -15.05 -2.83
C THR A 105 7.52 -14.20 -2.99
N LEU A 106 8.60 -14.61 -2.36
CA LEU A 106 9.88 -13.92 -2.49
C LEU A 106 10.47 -14.17 -3.88
N ILE A 107 10.77 -13.11 -4.62
CA ILE A 107 11.42 -13.20 -5.91
C ILE A 107 12.94 -13.19 -5.70
N ARG A 108 13.42 -12.22 -4.93
CA ARG A 108 14.85 -12.11 -4.62
C ARG A 108 15.07 -11.08 -3.52
N VAL A 109 16.24 -11.18 -2.91
CA VAL A 109 16.72 -10.13 -2.01
C VAL A 109 17.68 -9.26 -2.82
N ILE A 110 17.46 -7.98 -2.72
CA ILE A 110 18.23 -7.01 -3.49
C ILE A 110 19.38 -6.46 -2.67
#